data_1db76fa8cc9bf02c664ad8cba02c15cb
#
_entry.id   1db76fa8cc9bf02c664ad8cba02c15cb
#
_cell.length_a   1.000
_cell.length_b   1.000
_cell.length_c   1.000
_cell.angle_alpha   90.00
_cell.angle_beta   90.00
_cell.angle_gamma   90.00
#
_symmetry.space_group_name_H-M   'P 1'
#
loop_
_entity.id
_entity.type
_entity.pdbx_description
1 polymer ?
#
loop_
_entity_poly.entity_id
_entity_poly.type
_entity_poly.pdbx_seq_one_letter_code
_entity_poly.pdbx_strand_id
1 'polypeptide(L)'
;RMRTHYQDVVIKNLNEQFNYTNAMQVPKLDKIVINMGLGDAVSDSKKADIAIDALGLIAGQKPVFTKAKKSIANFKLREGMVIGTKVTLRKSRMYEFIDRLITIALPRVRDFRGISSKSFDGNGNYAMGIKEHIVFPEINYDKVDVIRGMDIIICTTANSDEEAKVLLEGFNFP
;
A
#
# COMPACT_ATOMS: atom_id res chain seq x y z
N ARG A 1 -0.24 1.89 -18.29
CA ARG A 1 0.00 3.34 -18.17
C ARG A 1 1.21 3.64 -17.26
N MET A 2 1.17 3.29 -16.00
CA MET A 2 2.29 3.53 -15.07
C MET A 2 3.53 2.71 -15.39
N ARG A 3 3.37 1.51 -15.86
CA ARG A 3 4.49 0.67 -16.29
C ARG A 3 5.23 1.30 -17.47
N THR A 4 4.49 1.79 -18.46
CA THR A 4 5.06 2.49 -19.62
C THR A 4 5.75 3.79 -19.18
N HIS A 5 5.11 4.53 -18.27
CA HIS A 5 5.71 5.75 -17.70
C HIS A 5 7.05 5.44 -17.01
N TYR A 6 7.13 4.34 -16.27
CA TYR A 6 8.38 3.92 -15.64
C TYR A 6 9.46 3.66 -16.69
N GLN A 7 9.13 2.90 -17.73
CA GLN A 7 10.09 2.56 -18.77
C GLN A 7 10.56 3.77 -19.58
N ASP A 8 9.65 4.70 -19.87
CA ASP A 8 9.94 5.82 -20.79
C ASP A 8 10.52 7.04 -20.08
N VAL A 9 10.13 7.31 -18.85
CA VAL A 9 10.45 8.54 -18.14
C VAL A 9 11.28 8.30 -16.88
N VAL A 10 10.82 7.44 -16.00
CA VAL A 10 11.42 7.27 -14.66
C VAL A 10 12.82 6.70 -14.73
N ILE A 11 13.05 5.69 -15.59
CA ILE A 11 14.38 5.10 -15.77
C ILE A 11 15.38 6.14 -16.26
N LYS A 12 14.99 6.99 -17.20
CA LYS A 12 15.86 8.05 -17.73
C LYS A 12 16.26 9.03 -16.63
N ASN A 13 15.29 9.49 -15.84
CA ASN A 13 15.55 10.44 -14.78
C ASN A 13 16.48 9.85 -13.70
N LEU A 14 16.29 8.59 -13.35
CA LEU A 14 17.17 7.91 -12.41
C LEU A 14 18.59 7.77 -12.94
N ASN A 15 18.75 7.37 -14.20
CA ASN A 15 20.08 7.27 -14.83
C ASN A 15 20.81 8.61 -14.88
N GLU A 16 20.10 9.69 -15.20
CA GLU A 16 20.69 11.02 -15.25
C GLU A 16 21.17 11.49 -13.87
N GLN A 17 20.41 11.15 -12.82
CA GLN A 17 20.72 11.62 -11.47
C GLN A 17 21.76 10.76 -10.75
N PHE A 18 21.75 9.45 -10.94
CA PHE A 18 22.61 8.51 -10.20
C PHE A 18 23.67 7.82 -11.06
N ASN A 19 23.68 8.01 -12.38
CA ASN A 19 24.69 7.47 -13.30
C ASN A 19 24.92 5.96 -13.16
N TYR A 20 23.87 5.15 -13.29
CA TYR A 20 23.98 3.70 -13.19
C TYR A 20 24.80 3.13 -14.35
N THR A 21 25.70 2.19 -14.03
CA THR A 21 26.54 1.52 -15.04
C THR A 21 25.88 0.29 -15.64
N ASN A 22 24.88 -0.27 -14.96
CA ASN A 22 24.16 -1.47 -15.38
C ASN A 22 22.66 -1.24 -15.27
N ALA A 23 21.91 -1.62 -16.31
CA ALA A 23 20.46 -1.49 -16.32
C ALA A 23 19.78 -2.21 -15.14
N MET A 24 20.41 -3.26 -14.61
CA MET A 24 19.88 -4.00 -13.45
C MET A 24 20.02 -3.23 -12.13
N GLN A 25 20.84 -2.18 -12.10
CA GLN A 25 21.00 -1.34 -10.90
C GLN A 25 19.90 -0.31 -10.75
N VAL A 26 19.16 -0.02 -11.81
CA VAL A 26 18.10 0.99 -11.77
C VAL A 26 17.00 0.53 -10.83
N PRO A 27 16.63 1.34 -9.82
CA PRO A 27 15.56 0.98 -8.91
C PRO A 27 14.23 0.76 -9.63
N LYS A 28 13.47 -0.19 -9.15
CA LYS A 28 12.13 -0.48 -9.66
C LYS A 28 11.21 -0.83 -8.49
N LEU A 29 9.92 -0.74 -8.74
CA LEU A 29 8.93 -1.20 -7.78
C LEU A 29 8.94 -2.73 -7.77
N ASP A 30 9.03 -3.30 -6.58
CA ASP A 30 9.00 -4.76 -6.40
C ASP A 30 7.59 -5.23 -6.09
N LYS A 31 6.99 -4.70 -5.04
CA LYS A 31 5.65 -5.07 -4.61
C LYS A 31 5.03 -3.96 -3.77
N ILE A 32 3.71 -4.03 -3.64
CA ILE A 32 2.97 -3.19 -2.69
C ILE A 32 2.19 -4.11 -1.79
N VAL A 33 2.35 -3.94 -0.48
CA VAL A 33 1.60 -4.68 0.53
C VAL A 33 0.60 -3.72 1.16
N ILE A 34 -0.67 -4.10 1.14
CA ILE A 34 -1.73 -3.34 1.79
C ILE A 34 -2.20 -4.16 2.97
N ASN A 35 -2.19 -3.56 4.16
CA ASN A 35 -2.60 -4.22 5.40
C ASN A 35 -3.71 -3.42 6.06
N MET A 36 -4.70 -4.13 6.59
CA MET A 36 -5.81 -3.52 7.31
C MET A 36 -5.99 -4.27 8.63
N GLY A 37 -5.80 -3.57 9.75
CA GLY A 37 -5.98 -4.15 11.08
C GLY A 37 -7.46 -4.31 11.41
N LEU A 38 -7.82 -5.46 12.00
CA LEU A 38 -9.20 -5.81 12.30
C LEU A 38 -9.37 -6.15 13.79
N GLY A 39 -8.92 -5.25 14.67
CA GLY A 39 -9.01 -5.46 16.11
C GLY A 39 -10.45 -5.69 16.59
N ASP A 40 -11.42 -5.07 15.95
CA ASP A 40 -12.84 -5.22 16.27
C ASP A 40 -13.43 -6.55 15.77
N ALA A 41 -12.79 -7.21 14.81
CA ALA A 41 -13.25 -8.49 14.26
C ALA A 41 -12.95 -9.66 15.16
N VAL A 42 -12.18 -9.47 16.22
CA VAL A 42 -11.91 -10.51 17.22
C VAL A 42 -13.22 -11.03 17.84
N SER A 43 -14.18 -10.14 18.04
CA SER A 43 -15.48 -10.46 18.62
C SER A 43 -16.60 -10.67 17.59
N ASP A 44 -16.35 -10.36 16.31
CA ASP A 44 -17.38 -10.43 15.27
C ASP A 44 -16.77 -10.80 13.91
N SER A 45 -16.97 -12.06 13.51
CA SER A 45 -16.41 -12.57 12.25
C SER A 45 -17.02 -11.93 11.01
N LYS A 46 -18.24 -11.39 11.10
CA LYS A 46 -18.86 -10.70 9.96
C LYS A 46 -18.12 -9.44 9.58
N LYS A 47 -17.55 -8.73 10.57
CA LYS A 47 -16.74 -7.56 10.31
C LYS A 47 -15.47 -7.90 9.53
N ALA A 48 -14.86 -9.05 9.82
CA ALA A 48 -13.70 -9.53 9.07
C ALA A 48 -14.06 -9.80 7.61
N ASP A 49 -15.20 -10.43 7.37
CA ASP A 49 -15.65 -10.73 5.99
C ASP A 49 -15.93 -9.45 5.20
N ILE A 50 -16.56 -8.46 5.82
CA ILE A 50 -16.82 -7.16 5.19
C ILE A 50 -15.50 -6.47 4.85
N ALA A 51 -14.54 -6.49 5.76
CA ALA A 51 -13.25 -5.85 5.56
C ALA A 51 -12.44 -6.52 4.44
N ILE A 52 -12.44 -7.85 4.37
CA ILE A 52 -11.71 -8.56 3.30
C ILE A 52 -12.33 -8.29 1.93
N ASP A 53 -13.64 -8.19 1.86
CA ASP A 53 -14.33 -7.84 0.62
C ASP A 53 -13.99 -6.41 0.19
N ALA A 54 -13.98 -5.47 1.13
CA ALA A 54 -13.61 -4.07 0.84
C ALA A 54 -12.17 -3.97 0.34
N LEU A 55 -11.23 -4.63 0.99
CA LEU A 55 -9.84 -4.61 0.57
C LEU A 55 -9.66 -5.28 -0.80
N GLY A 56 -10.41 -6.35 -1.07
CA GLY A 56 -10.40 -7.00 -2.37
C GLY A 56 -10.84 -6.07 -3.50
N LEU A 57 -11.85 -5.25 -3.25
CA LEU A 57 -12.31 -4.25 -4.22
C LEU A 57 -11.24 -3.18 -4.48
N ILE A 58 -10.59 -2.71 -3.42
CA ILE A 58 -9.51 -1.70 -3.54
C ILE A 58 -8.33 -2.25 -4.32
N ALA A 59 -7.90 -3.47 -3.98
CA ALA A 59 -6.70 -4.07 -4.55
C ALA A 59 -6.92 -4.70 -5.93
N GLY A 60 -8.15 -5.13 -6.22
CA GLY A 60 -8.44 -5.89 -7.44
C GLY A 60 -7.95 -7.33 -7.38
N GLN A 61 -7.64 -7.83 -6.18
CA GLN A 61 -7.09 -9.16 -5.93
C GLN A 61 -7.62 -9.64 -4.58
N LYS A 62 -7.81 -10.94 -4.43
CA LYS A 62 -8.32 -11.51 -3.18
C LYS A 62 -7.30 -11.40 -2.05
N PRO A 63 -7.62 -10.71 -0.94
CA PRO A 63 -6.73 -10.65 0.22
C PRO A 63 -6.74 -11.95 1.02
N VAL A 64 -5.79 -12.05 1.95
CA VAL A 64 -5.74 -13.15 2.91
C VAL A 64 -5.92 -12.60 4.32
N PHE A 65 -6.45 -13.41 5.22
CA PHE A 65 -6.53 -13.05 6.64
C PHE A 65 -5.17 -13.23 7.31
N THR A 66 -4.86 -12.33 8.25
CA THR A 66 -3.73 -12.50 9.15
C THR A 66 -4.27 -12.93 10.50
N LYS A 67 -3.63 -13.94 11.09
CA LYS A 67 -4.10 -14.58 12.32
C LYS A 67 -3.11 -14.34 13.45
N ALA A 68 -3.64 -14.32 14.69
CA ALA A 68 -2.80 -14.18 15.87
C ALA A 68 -1.89 -15.40 16.01
N LYS A 69 -0.58 -15.14 16.20
CA LYS A 69 0.40 -16.21 16.40
C LYS A 69 0.45 -16.68 17.84
N LYS A 70 0.08 -15.83 18.79
CA LYS A 70 0.09 -16.12 20.21
C LYS A 70 -1.19 -15.62 20.87
N SER A 71 -1.59 -16.28 21.96
CA SER A 71 -2.70 -15.84 22.77
C SER A 71 -2.25 -14.71 23.69
N ILE A 72 -2.98 -13.61 23.72
CA ILE A 72 -2.70 -12.46 24.59
C ILE A 72 -3.98 -12.14 25.37
N ALA A 73 -3.98 -12.48 26.67
CA ALA A 73 -5.16 -12.35 27.50
C ALA A 73 -5.67 -10.90 27.67
N ASN A 74 -4.76 -9.93 27.76
CA ASN A 74 -5.11 -8.52 27.91
C ASN A 74 -5.90 -7.97 26.72
N PHE A 75 -5.69 -8.54 25.54
CA PHE A 75 -6.38 -8.15 24.32
C PHE A 75 -7.51 -9.13 23.96
N LYS A 76 -7.78 -10.12 24.81
CA LYS A 76 -8.73 -11.18 24.55
C LYS A 76 -8.45 -11.94 23.26
N LEU A 77 -7.17 -12.03 22.89
CA LEU A 77 -6.71 -12.73 21.68
C LEU A 77 -6.40 -14.19 21.98
N ARG A 78 -6.82 -15.07 21.09
CA ARG A 78 -6.42 -16.48 21.10
C ARG A 78 -5.67 -16.77 19.81
N GLU A 79 -4.73 -17.72 19.88
CA GLU A 79 -3.99 -18.19 18.72
C GLU A 79 -4.97 -18.62 17.62
N GLY A 80 -4.71 -18.18 16.39
CA GLY A 80 -5.53 -18.49 15.23
C GLY A 80 -6.70 -17.55 14.98
N MET A 81 -6.98 -16.59 15.87
CA MET A 81 -8.03 -15.59 15.62
C MET A 81 -7.60 -14.61 14.55
N VAL A 82 -8.55 -14.20 13.71
CA VAL A 82 -8.30 -13.21 12.65
C VAL A 82 -8.08 -11.83 13.27
N ILE A 83 -6.91 -11.24 13.04
CA ILE A 83 -6.55 -9.92 13.56
C ILE A 83 -6.35 -8.87 12.47
N GLY A 84 -6.35 -9.28 11.22
CA GLY A 84 -6.18 -8.36 10.11
C GLY A 84 -6.36 -9.05 8.78
N THR A 85 -6.19 -8.27 7.71
CA THR A 85 -6.18 -8.78 6.35
C THR A 85 -5.10 -8.05 5.57
N LYS A 86 -4.48 -8.73 4.61
CA LYS A 86 -3.44 -8.14 3.78
C LYS A 86 -3.52 -8.66 2.35
N VAL A 87 -2.96 -7.89 1.44
CA VAL A 87 -2.82 -8.28 0.04
C VAL A 87 -1.47 -7.79 -0.47
N THR A 88 -0.81 -8.62 -1.27
CA THR A 88 0.47 -8.27 -1.91
C THR A 88 0.24 -8.12 -3.41
N LEU A 89 0.51 -6.93 -3.93
CA LEU A 89 0.34 -6.62 -5.35
C LEU A 89 1.70 -6.56 -6.05
N ARG A 90 1.77 -7.19 -7.22
CA ARG A 90 2.98 -7.23 -8.04
C ARG A 90 2.64 -6.99 -9.49
N LYS A 91 3.62 -6.56 -10.29
CA LYS A 91 3.51 -6.39 -11.75
C LYS A 91 2.34 -5.48 -12.13
N SER A 92 1.48 -5.89 -13.06
CA SER A 92 0.42 -5.04 -13.58
C SER A 92 -0.57 -4.57 -12.53
N ARG A 93 -0.95 -5.42 -11.59
CA ARG A 93 -1.88 -5.05 -10.51
C ARG A 93 -1.28 -4.00 -9.59
N MET A 94 0.01 -4.08 -9.33
CA MET A 94 0.75 -3.09 -8.55
C MET A 94 0.72 -1.72 -9.25
N TYR A 95 1.02 -1.68 -10.54
CA TYR A 95 1.03 -0.42 -11.30
C TYR A 95 -0.37 0.19 -11.42
N GLU A 96 -1.39 -0.63 -11.62
CA GLU A 96 -2.77 -0.16 -11.65
C GLU A 96 -3.19 0.42 -10.30
N PHE A 97 -2.80 -0.22 -9.20
CA PHE A 97 -3.09 0.29 -7.87
C PHE A 97 -2.39 1.64 -7.61
N ILE A 98 -1.12 1.76 -7.98
CA ILE A 98 -0.39 3.01 -7.83
C ILE A 98 -1.06 4.14 -8.61
N ASP A 99 -1.49 3.88 -9.82
CA ASP A 99 -2.18 4.88 -10.63
C ASP A 99 -3.45 5.38 -9.93
N ARG A 100 -4.27 4.47 -9.43
CA ARG A 100 -5.48 4.83 -8.70
C ARG A 100 -5.19 5.55 -7.39
N LEU A 101 -4.15 5.12 -6.67
CA LEU A 101 -3.76 5.75 -5.42
C LEU A 101 -3.38 7.23 -5.64
N ILE A 102 -2.52 7.48 -6.61
CA ILE A 102 -1.99 8.81 -6.87
C ILE A 102 -3.03 9.73 -7.50
N THR A 103 -3.78 9.24 -8.48
CA THR A 103 -4.68 10.09 -9.27
C THR A 103 -6.05 10.29 -8.64
N ILE A 104 -6.52 9.32 -7.85
CA ILE A 104 -7.89 9.33 -7.33
C ILE A 104 -7.93 9.34 -5.80
N ALA A 105 -7.27 8.40 -5.15
CA ALA A 105 -7.41 8.21 -3.70
C ALA A 105 -6.73 9.30 -2.87
N LEU A 106 -5.46 9.59 -3.13
CA LEU A 106 -4.73 10.60 -2.36
C LEU A 106 -5.36 11.99 -2.43
N PRO A 107 -5.81 12.48 -3.60
CA PRO A 107 -6.50 13.77 -3.64
C PRO A 107 -7.80 13.82 -2.84
N ARG A 108 -8.41 12.68 -2.52
CA ARG A 108 -9.64 12.59 -1.74
C ARG A 108 -9.42 12.49 -0.25
N VAL A 109 -8.16 12.36 0.20
CA VAL A 109 -7.84 12.30 1.61
C VAL A 109 -8.09 13.67 2.23
N ARG A 110 -8.82 13.69 3.36
CA ARG A 110 -9.14 14.92 4.08
C ARG A 110 -7.87 15.58 4.59
N ASP A 111 -7.74 16.89 4.38
CA ASP A 111 -6.59 17.71 4.80
C ASP A 111 -5.26 17.19 4.25
N PHE A 112 -5.30 16.64 3.04
CA PHE A 112 -4.11 16.09 2.41
C PHE A 112 -3.10 17.20 2.08
N ARG A 113 -1.87 17.05 2.58
CA ARG A 113 -0.78 18.02 2.38
C ARG A 113 0.48 17.39 1.77
N GLY A 114 0.31 16.29 1.04
CA GLY A 114 1.41 15.49 0.53
C GLY A 114 1.76 14.34 1.46
N ILE A 115 2.67 13.47 1.03
CA ILE A 115 3.12 12.35 1.83
C ILE A 115 4.47 12.68 2.47
N SER A 116 4.71 12.10 3.66
CA SER A 116 5.94 12.36 4.41
C SER A 116 7.16 11.73 3.72
N SER A 117 8.22 12.52 3.54
CA SER A 117 9.49 12.00 3.06
C SER A 117 10.26 11.23 4.13
N LYS A 118 9.75 11.22 5.38
CA LYS A 118 10.42 10.57 6.52
C LYS A 118 9.96 9.13 6.76
N SER A 119 9.04 8.62 5.96
CA SER A 119 8.44 7.29 6.15
C SER A 119 9.20 6.17 5.44
N PHE A 120 10.44 6.40 5.03
CA PHE A 120 11.32 5.36 4.48
C PHE A 120 11.97 4.55 5.60
N ASP A 121 12.22 3.27 5.32
CA ASP A 121 12.76 2.33 6.32
C ASP A 121 14.29 2.26 6.39
N GLY A 122 15.01 3.05 5.60
CA GLY A 122 16.46 3.00 5.46
C GLY A 122 16.95 2.08 4.36
N ASN A 123 16.09 1.23 3.81
CA ASN A 123 16.41 0.25 2.77
C ASN A 123 15.68 0.51 1.44
N GLY A 124 15.12 1.70 1.28
CA GLY A 124 14.44 2.06 0.05
C GLY A 124 12.97 1.64 -0.01
N ASN A 125 12.37 1.25 1.10
CA ASN A 125 10.96 0.94 1.19
C ASN A 125 10.20 2.08 1.87
N TYR A 126 8.95 2.30 1.47
CA TYR A 126 8.14 3.39 1.95
C TYR A 126 6.84 2.89 2.56
N ALA A 127 6.46 3.41 3.71
CA ALA A 127 5.21 3.06 4.37
C ALA A 127 4.35 4.30 4.57
N MET A 128 3.06 4.20 4.29
CA MET A 128 2.10 5.27 4.52
C MET A 128 0.80 4.71 5.08
N GLY A 129 0.13 5.50 5.91
CA GLY A 129 -1.18 5.15 6.45
C GLY A 129 -2.28 5.98 5.81
N ILE A 130 -3.41 5.35 5.50
CA ILE A 130 -4.63 6.03 5.09
C ILE A 130 -5.67 5.76 6.17
N LYS A 131 -6.21 6.83 6.76
CA LYS A 131 -7.14 6.71 7.90
C LYS A 131 -8.52 6.24 7.47
N GLU A 132 -8.92 6.53 6.24
CA GLU A 132 -10.27 6.25 5.75
C GLU A 132 -10.20 5.52 4.41
N HIS A 133 -10.56 4.23 4.41
CA HIS A 133 -10.54 3.42 3.17
C HIS A 133 -11.59 3.87 2.14
N ILE A 134 -12.56 4.69 2.56
CA ILE A 134 -13.61 5.20 1.67
C ILE A 134 -13.10 6.20 0.63
N VAL A 135 -11.82 6.63 0.72
CA VAL A 135 -11.21 7.48 -0.32
C VAL A 135 -11.07 6.74 -1.65
N PHE A 136 -11.08 5.42 -1.65
CA PHE A 136 -11.08 4.63 -2.87
C PHE A 136 -12.49 4.55 -3.45
N PRO A 137 -12.69 4.91 -4.73
CA PRO A 137 -14.02 4.96 -5.33
C PRO A 137 -14.68 3.59 -5.48
N GLU A 138 -13.92 2.51 -5.41
CA GLU A 138 -14.42 1.14 -5.45
C GLU A 138 -15.28 0.80 -4.23
N ILE A 139 -15.15 1.57 -3.15
CA ILE A 139 -15.88 1.35 -1.90
C ILE A 139 -17.23 2.07 -1.96
N ASN A 140 -18.32 1.32 -1.79
CA ASN A 140 -19.66 1.89 -1.68
C ASN A 140 -19.89 2.31 -0.22
N TYR A 141 -20.00 3.61 0.01
CA TYR A 141 -20.19 4.18 1.34
C TYR A 141 -21.39 3.57 2.07
N ASP A 142 -22.47 3.28 1.34
CA ASP A 142 -23.71 2.74 1.93
C ASP A 142 -23.54 1.32 2.49
N LYS A 143 -22.48 0.60 2.05
CA LYS A 143 -22.20 -0.76 2.51
C LYS A 143 -21.12 -0.80 3.57
N VAL A 144 -20.58 0.35 3.97
CA VAL A 144 -19.52 0.42 4.97
C VAL A 144 -20.15 0.39 6.37
N ASP A 145 -19.74 -0.59 7.18
CA ASP A 145 -20.15 -0.70 8.57
C ASP A 145 -19.30 0.20 9.48
N VAL A 146 -17.98 0.20 9.26
CA VAL A 146 -17.01 0.98 10.03
C VAL A 146 -15.98 1.54 9.05
N ILE A 147 -15.65 2.82 9.20
CA ILE A 147 -14.56 3.43 8.44
C ILE A 147 -13.25 2.88 8.99
N ARG A 148 -12.41 2.32 8.10
CA ARG A 148 -11.18 1.65 8.48
C ARG A 148 -9.95 2.35 7.94
N GLY A 149 -8.90 2.34 8.75
CA GLY A 149 -7.59 2.74 8.31
C GLY A 149 -6.87 1.57 7.64
N MET A 150 -5.88 1.89 6.82
CA MET A 150 -5.06 0.89 6.15
C MET A 150 -3.63 1.38 6.01
N ASP A 151 -2.69 0.45 6.00
CA ASP A 151 -1.29 0.73 5.77
C ASP A 151 -0.89 0.26 4.38
N ILE A 152 -0.18 1.10 3.66
CA ILE A 152 0.32 0.80 2.32
C ILE A 152 1.84 0.83 2.39
N ILE A 153 2.47 -0.31 2.10
CA ILE A 153 3.91 -0.45 2.11
C ILE A 153 4.37 -0.66 0.68
N ILE A 154 5.20 0.25 0.19
CA ILE A 154 5.75 0.19 -1.16
C ILE A 154 7.18 -0.31 -1.07
N CYS A 155 7.43 -1.51 -1.58
CA CYS A 155 8.75 -2.14 -1.58
C CYS A 155 9.42 -1.91 -2.92
N THR A 156 10.67 -1.43 -2.88
CA THR A 156 11.45 -1.16 -4.09
C THR A 156 12.74 -1.96 -4.07
N THR A 157 13.44 -1.97 -5.20
CA THR A 157 14.78 -2.56 -5.30
C THR A 157 15.89 -1.54 -5.07
N ALA A 158 15.56 -0.32 -4.65
CA ALA A 158 16.53 0.73 -4.39
C ALA A 158 17.46 0.35 -3.23
N ASN A 159 18.73 0.74 -3.34
CA ASN A 159 19.73 0.49 -2.31
C ASN A 159 19.73 1.55 -1.21
N SER A 160 19.09 2.69 -1.44
CA SER A 160 19.03 3.80 -0.49
C SER A 160 17.68 4.48 -0.55
N ASP A 161 17.35 5.22 0.51
CA ASP A 161 16.10 5.99 0.56
C ASP A 161 16.09 7.13 -0.44
N GLU A 162 17.24 7.72 -0.76
CA GLU A 162 17.34 8.78 -1.77
C GLU A 162 16.93 8.29 -3.16
N GLU A 163 17.42 7.13 -3.56
CA GLU A 163 17.05 6.51 -4.82
C GLU A 163 15.57 6.15 -4.86
N ALA A 164 15.04 5.61 -3.76
CA ALA A 164 13.63 5.29 -3.64
C ALA A 164 12.76 6.53 -3.72
N LYS A 165 13.18 7.62 -3.09
CA LYS A 165 12.45 8.89 -3.13
C LYS A 165 12.34 9.42 -4.57
N VAL A 166 13.43 9.40 -5.31
CA VAL A 166 13.42 9.84 -6.71
C VAL A 166 12.54 8.91 -7.56
N LEU A 167 12.59 7.60 -7.31
CA LEU A 167 11.73 6.65 -7.99
C LEU A 167 10.24 6.97 -7.77
N LEU A 168 9.84 7.21 -6.52
CA LEU A 168 8.44 7.52 -6.20
C LEU A 168 8.02 8.87 -6.74
N GLU A 169 8.88 9.88 -6.69
CA GLU A 169 8.60 11.19 -7.28
C GLU A 169 8.36 11.06 -8.79
N GLY A 170 9.08 10.16 -9.45
CA GLY A 170 8.91 9.88 -10.87
C GLY A 170 7.51 9.33 -11.20
N PHE A 171 6.84 8.70 -10.25
CA PHE A 171 5.45 8.23 -10.39
C PHE A 171 4.44 9.30 -9.96
N ASN A 172 4.88 10.52 -9.72
CA ASN A 172 4.04 11.67 -9.33
C ASN A 172 3.46 11.56 -7.91
N PHE A 173 4.14 10.89 -7.00
CA PHE A 173 3.78 10.98 -5.58
C PHE A 173 3.99 12.41 -5.10
N PRO A 174 3.01 12.98 -4.41
CA PRO A 174 3.07 14.37 -3.94
C PRO A 174 4.07 14.63 -2.81
#